data_b9785eb370a17357b23bb7f9553bdc19
#
_entry.id   b9785eb370a17357b23bb7f9553bdc19
#
_cell.length_a   1.000
_cell.length_b   1.000
_cell.length_c   1.000
_cell.angle_alpha   90.00
_cell.angle_beta   90.00
_cell.angle_gamma   90.00
#
_symmetry.space_group_name_H-M   'P 1'
#
loop_
_entity.id
_entity.type
_entity.pdbx_description
1 polymer ?
#
loop_
_entity_poly.entity_id
_entity_poly.type
_entity_poly.pdbx_seq_one_letter_code
_entity_poly.pdbx_strand_id
1 'polypeptide(L)'
;MARLYESYDENHPPIQCFMTQSTWYKNSGSFTPKGILLHDTGCNNPWLSRYVQPDDDAPNRDELIKLIGKNRYGNDWNHTEKQAGLNCWIGKLEDGKVTTLQTGPWTKRPWGCGSGSNGYSLNDTHIQWEICEDAKTDKAYFADCYQETIHLCAYLCQKFNIDPHGTITYRGIKVPTIVCHWDSYC
;
A
#
# COMPACT_ATOMS: atom_id res chain seq x y z
N MET A 1 2.43 -14.93 14.80
CA MET A 1 2.62 -15.90 13.70
C MET A 1 3.86 -15.52 12.90
N ALA A 2 4.62 -16.50 12.41
CA ALA A 2 5.83 -16.18 11.64
C ALA A 2 5.44 -15.50 10.31
N ARG A 3 6.17 -14.46 9.95
CA ARG A 3 6.11 -13.85 8.62
C ARG A 3 6.50 -14.85 7.56
N LEU A 4 6.15 -14.57 6.30
CA LEU A 4 6.68 -15.34 5.17
C LEU A 4 8.21 -15.20 5.09
N TYR A 5 8.73 -14.02 5.41
CA TYR A 5 10.17 -13.71 5.49
C TYR A 5 10.46 -12.80 6.68
N GLU A 6 11.67 -12.83 7.23
CA GLU A 6 12.09 -11.95 8.34
C GLU A 6 12.25 -10.49 7.92
N SER A 7 12.54 -10.25 6.63
CA SER A 7 12.66 -8.93 6.03
C SER A 7 12.42 -9.01 4.52
N TYR A 8 12.05 -7.89 3.90
CA TYR A 8 12.01 -7.77 2.45
C TYR A 8 13.38 -7.39 1.89
N ASP A 9 13.72 -7.95 0.73
CA ASP A 9 14.89 -7.61 -0.08
C ASP A 9 14.59 -7.84 -1.56
N GLU A 10 15.57 -7.66 -2.43
CA GLU A 10 15.39 -7.86 -3.88
C GLU A 10 15.13 -9.32 -4.28
N ASN A 11 15.55 -10.27 -3.46
CA ASN A 11 15.30 -11.71 -3.69
C ASN A 11 13.96 -12.15 -3.08
N HIS A 12 13.51 -11.44 -2.07
CA HIS A 12 12.29 -11.73 -1.32
C HIS A 12 11.42 -10.44 -1.23
N PRO A 13 10.91 -9.94 -2.37
CA PRO A 13 10.04 -8.77 -2.38
C PRO A 13 8.66 -9.11 -1.79
N PRO A 14 7.83 -8.09 -1.47
CA PRO A 14 6.43 -8.31 -1.17
C PRO A 14 5.70 -9.11 -2.24
N ILE A 15 4.71 -9.90 -1.83
CA ILE A 15 3.86 -10.66 -2.75
C ILE A 15 3.18 -9.70 -3.72
N GLN A 16 3.26 -9.98 -5.01
CA GLN A 16 2.65 -9.16 -6.05
C GLN A 16 1.24 -9.65 -6.40
N CYS A 17 0.29 -8.73 -6.30
CA CYS A 17 -1.07 -8.89 -6.79
C CYS A 17 -1.44 -7.57 -7.49
N PHE A 18 -0.91 -7.35 -8.69
CA PHE A 18 -1.16 -6.10 -9.42
C PHE A 18 -2.62 -6.01 -9.83
N MET A 19 -3.25 -4.90 -9.49
CA MET A 19 -4.65 -4.61 -9.76
C MET A 19 -4.78 -3.83 -11.09
N THR A 20 -4.47 -4.47 -12.21
CA THR A 20 -4.35 -3.79 -13.50
C THR A 20 -5.70 -3.42 -14.11
N GLN A 21 -6.79 -4.01 -13.62
CA GLN A 21 -8.15 -3.69 -14.05
C GLN A 21 -8.73 -2.45 -13.35
N SER A 22 -8.11 -1.99 -12.25
CA SER A 22 -8.56 -0.81 -11.51
C SER A 22 -8.47 0.48 -12.33
N THR A 23 -9.37 1.42 -12.05
CA THR A 23 -9.37 2.76 -12.65
C THR A 23 -8.04 3.48 -12.43
N TRP A 24 -7.48 3.37 -11.21
CA TRP A 24 -6.18 3.93 -10.88
C TRP A 24 -5.07 3.38 -11.77
N TYR A 25 -4.96 2.06 -11.88
CA TYR A 25 -3.87 1.45 -12.63
C TYR A 25 -3.92 1.82 -14.12
N LYS A 26 -5.11 1.85 -14.71
CA LYS A 26 -5.31 2.20 -16.13
C LYS A 26 -4.98 3.66 -16.42
N ASN A 27 -5.30 4.57 -15.52
CA ASN A 27 -5.28 6.01 -15.79
C ASN A 27 -4.15 6.77 -15.10
N SER A 28 -3.45 6.16 -14.13
CA SER A 28 -2.34 6.83 -13.45
C SER A 28 -1.05 6.74 -14.26
N GLY A 29 -0.23 7.79 -14.17
CA GLY A 29 1.12 7.84 -14.72
C GLY A 29 2.17 7.18 -13.81
N SER A 30 3.42 7.50 -14.06
CA SER A 30 4.56 7.13 -13.23
C SER A 30 5.10 8.34 -12.45
N PHE A 31 5.88 8.06 -11.41
CA PHE A 31 6.59 9.07 -10.63
C PHE A 31 7.95 8.53 -10.15
N THR A 32 8.77 9.40 -9.59
CA THR A 32 10.02 9.02 -8.94
C THR A 32 9.81 9.04 -7.42
N PRO A 33 9.87 7.89 -6.74
CA PRO A 33 9.74 7.82 -5.29
C PRO A 33 10.81 8.64 -4.57
N LYS A 34 10.38 9.47 -3.62
CA LYS A 34 11.24 10.30 -2.76
C LYS A 34 10.86 10.18 -1.30
N GLY A 35 9.76 9.52 -0.99
CA GLY A 35 9.24 9.35 0.35
C GLY A 35 8.17 8.27 0.42
N ILE A 36 7.58 8.13 1.58
CA ILE A 36 6.61 7.13 1.98
C ILE A 36 5.46 7.82 2.71
N LEU A 37 4.22 7.53 2.32
CA LEU A 37 3.01 8.02 2.97
C LEU A 37 2.15 6.83 3.40
N LEU A 38 1.84 6.77 4.69
CA LEU A 38 1.03 5.72 5.30
C LEU A 38 -0.41 6.17 5.49
N HIS A 39 -1.33 5.24 5.21
CA HIS A 39 -2.76 5.38 5.47
C HIS A 39 -3.27 4.22 6.31
N ASP A 40 -4.43 4.39 6.93
CA ASP A 40 -5.28 3.30 7.38
C ASP A 40 -6.63 3.36 6.64
N THR A 41 -7.31 2.21 6.53
CA THR A 41 -8.51 2.12 5.69
C THR A 41 -9.73 2.86 6.25
N GLY A 42 -9.71 3.31 7.50
CA GLY A 42 -10.87 3.89 8.18
C GLY A 42 -12.12 2.99 8.14
N CYS A 43 -11.95 1.71 7.77
CA CYS A 43 -13.00 0.73 7.62
C CYS A 43 -12.62 -0.52 8.37
N ASN A 44 -13.42 -0.89 9.35
CA ASN A 44 -13.19 -2.01 10.24
C ASN A 44 -13.23 -3.36 9.52
N ASN A 45 -12.19 -3.65 8.77
CA ASN A 45 -12.00 -4.92 8.07
C ASN A 45 -10.50 -5.21 7.87
N PRO A 46 -9.87 -6.11 8.66
CA PRO A 46 -8.45 -6.40 8.60
C PRO A 46 -8.03 -7.31 7.42
N TRP A 47 -8.97 -7.82 6.63
CA TRP A 47 -8.71 -8.80 5.59
C TRP A 47 -8.37 -8.14 4.26
N LEU A 48 -7.21 -8.50 3.70
CA LEU A 48 -6.76 -8.03 2.39
C LEU A 48 -7.76 -8.36 1.28
N SER A 49 -8.46 -9.49 1.38
CA SER A 49 -9.48 -9.90 0.40
C SER A 49 -10.61 -8.88 0.21
N ARG A 50 -10.85 -8.02 1.20
CA ARG A 50 -11.84 -6.94 1.10
C ARG A 50 -11.45 -5.89 0.06
N TYR A 51 -10.16 -5.65 -0.10
CA TYR A 51 -9.62 -4.53 -0.87
C TYR A 51 -8.87 -4.97 -2.13
N VAL A 52 -8.14 -6.08 -2.04
CA VAL A 52 -7.23 -6.57 -3.08
C VAL A 52 -7.74 -7.89 -3.62
N GLN A 53 -7.99 -7.92 -4.93
CA GLN A 53 -8.27 -9.15 -5.68
C GLN A 53 -7.41 -9.15 -6.96
N PRO A 54 -6.92 -10.32 -7.41
CA PRO A 54 -6.18 -10.42 -8.66
C PRO A 54 -7.06 -10.11 -9.86
N ASP A 55 -6.43 -9.75 -10.98
CA ASP A 55 -7.12 -9.60 -12.26
C ASP A 55 -7.83 -10.90 -12.67
N ASP A 56 -8.92 -10.79 -13.40
CA ASP A 56 -9.71 -11.95 -13.86
C ASP A 56 -8.93 -12.90 -14.76
N ASP A 57 -7.96 -12.38 -15.50
CA ASP A 57 -7.09 -13.09 -16.44
C ASP A 57 -5.64 -13.30 -15.93
N ALA A 58 -5.39 -13.02 -14.65
CA ALA A 58 -4.06 -13.23 -14.07
C ALA A 58 -3.66 -14.72 -14.12
N PRO A 59 -2.46 -15.06 -14.62
CA PRO A 59 -2.02 -16.46 -14.77
C PRO A 59 -2.02 -17.25 -13.45
N ASN A 60 -1.77 -16.58 -12.33
CA ASN A 60 -1.72 -17.14 -10.97
C ASN A 60 -2.94 -16.76 -10.13
N ARG A 61 -4.06 -16.43 -10.77
CA ARG A 61 -5.28 -15.94 -10.12
C ARG A 61 -5.77 -16.87 -9.00
N ASP A 62 -5.86 -18.15 -9.28
CA ASP A 62 -6.41 -19.13 -8.31
C ASP A 62 -5.49 -19.29 -7.09
N GLU A 63 -4.17 -19.22 -7.29
CA GLU A 63 -3.17 -19.24 -6.21
C GLU A 63 -3.29 -17.97 -5.34
N LEU A 64 -3.42 -16.80 -5.96
CA LEU A 64 -3.62 -15.55 -5.24
C LEU A 64 -4.94 -15.53 -4.48
N ILE A 65 -6.04 -16.01 -5.06
CA ILE A 65 -7.32 -16.11 -4.36
C ILE A 65 -7.25 -17.08 -3.18
N LYS A 66 -6.56 -18.21 -3.34
CA LYS A 66 -6.36 -19.16 -2.24
C LYS A 66 -5.55 -18.52 -1.09
N LEU A 67 -4.59 -17.68 -1.41
CA LEU A 67 -3.73 -16.99 -0.45
C LEU A 67 -4.44 -15.81 0.24
N ILE A 68 -5.07 -14.96 -0.53
CA ILE A 68 -5.66 -13.69 -0.08
C ILE A 68 -7.06 -13.90 0.50
N GLY A 69 -7.79 -14.89 0.00
CA GLY A 69 -9.21 -15.07 0.20
C GLY A 69 -10.05 -14.45 -0.92
N LYS A 70 -11.25 -14.97 -1.13
CA LYS A 70 -12.16 -14.47 -2.16
C LYS A 70 -13.04 -13.34 -1.63
N ASN A 71 -13.08 -12.21 -2.32
CA ASN A 71 -14.09 -11.18 -2.09
C ASN A 71 -15.42 -11.63 -2.71
N ARG A 72 -16.39 -11.94 -1.84
CA ARG A 72 -17.72 -12.43 -2.27
C ARG A 72 -18.71 -11.30 -2.54
N TYR A 73 -18.32 -10.06 -2.28
CA TYR A 73 -19.21 -8.89 -2.39
C TYR A 73 -18.94 -8.05 -3.65
N GLY A 74 -17.88 -8.37 -4.42
CA GLY A 74 -17.51 -7.63 -5.62
C GLY A 74 -17.21 -6.14 -5.35
N ASN A 75 -16.69 -5.83 -4.19
CA ASN A 75 -16.45 -4.46 -3.75
C ASN A 75 -14.98 -4.17 -3.47
N ASP A 76 -14.06 -4.99 -4.02
CA ASP A 76 -12.62 -4.73 -4.00
C ASP A 76 -12.25 -3.57 -4.93
N TRP A 77 -11.00 -3.13 -4.81
CA TRP A 77 -10.55 -1.96 -5.54
C TRP A 77 -10.09 -2.25 -6.98
N ASN A 78 -9.92 -3.52 -7.34
CA ASN A 78 -9.55 -3.90 -8.69
C ASN A 78 -10.75 -3.91 -9.65
N HIS A 79 -11.92 -4.37 -9.17
CA HIS A 79 -13.12 -4.60 -9.99
C HIS A 79 -14.20 -3.54 -9.80
N THR A 80 -13.87 -2.44 -9.12
CA THR A 80 -14.78 -1.30 -8.93
C THR A 80 -14.21 -0.02 -9.54
N GLU A 81 -15.09 0.94 -9.85
CA GLU A 81 -14.70 2.24 -10.43
C GLU A 81 -14.16 3.22 -9.36
N LYS A 82 -13.36 2.72 -8.43
CA LYS A 82 -12.72 3.55 -7.40
C LYS A 82 -11.77 4.56 -8.04
N GLN A 83 -11.95 5.82 -7.70
CA GLN A 83 -11.05 6.92 -8.07
C GLN A 83 -9.90 7.07 -7.06
N ALA A 84 -9.35 5.95 -6.63
CA ALA A 84 -8.23 5.85 -5.70
C ALA A 84 -7.41 4.62 -6.02
N GLY A 85 -6.14 4.62 -5.60
CA GLY A 85 -5.26 3.46 -5.78
C GLY A 85 -3.89 3.69 -5.15
N LEU A 86 -3.30 2.61 -4.69
CA LEU A 86 -2.11 2.62 -3.85
C LEU A 86 -1.12 1.57 -4.34
N ASN A 87 0.15 1.74 -3.97
CA ASN A 87 1.21 0.83 -4.41
C ASN A 87 1.16 -0.52 -3.69
N CYS A 88 0.67 -0.55 -2.44
CA CYS A 88 0.50 -1.79 -1.70
C CYS A 88 -0.52 -1.67 -0.55
N TRP A 89 -0.76 -2.80 0.12
CA TRP A 89 -1.66 -2.96 1.25
C TRP A 89 -1.05 -3.88 2.29
N ILE A 90 -1.27 -3.59 3.58
CA ILE A 90 -0.89 -4.44 4.71
C ILE A 90 -2.16 -4.91 5.41
N GLY A 91 -2.28 -6.22 5.65
CA GLY A 91 -3.43 -6.80 6.33
C GLY A 91 -3.37 -8.31 6.41
N LYS A 92 -4.47 -8.94 6.82
CA LYS A 92 -4.57 -10.40 6.97
C LYS A 92 -4.81 -11.09 5.64
N LEU A 93 -4.04 -12.16 5.39
CA LEU A 93 -4.33 -13.18 4.39
C LEU A 93 -5.46 -14.11 4.87
N GLU A 94 -5.93 -15.04 4.02
CA GLU A 94 -6.98 -16.02 4.34
C GLU A 94 -6.63 -16.88 5.57
N ASP A 95 -5.35 -17.17 5.81
CA ASP A 95 -4.89 -17.93 6.99
C ASP A 95 -4.70 -17.07 8.25
N GLY A 96 -5.00 -15.77 8.18
CA GLY A 96 -4.90 -14.81 9.26
C GLY A 96 -3.51 -14.21 9.49
N LYS A 97 -2.50 -14.60 8.70
CA LYS A 97 -1.16 -13.97 8.77
C LYS A 97 -1.20 -12.57 8.20
N VAL A 98 -0.49 -11.64 8.85
CA VAL A 98 -0.30 -10.29 8.34
C VAL A 98 0.84 -10.28 7.32
N THR A 99 0.62 -9.62 6.19
CA THR A 99 1.63 -9.44 5.15
C THR A 99 1.34 -8.20 4.31
N THR A 100 2.31 -7.86 3.47
CA THR A 100 2.19 -6.83 2.43
C THR A 100 1.82 -7.46 1.09
N LEU A 101 0.81 -6.91 0.42
CA LEU A 101 0.53 -7.16 -0.99
C LEU A 101 0.87 -5.94 -1.82
N GLN A 102 1.79 -6.08 -2.76
CA GLN A 102 2.11 -5.04 -3.74
C GLN A 102 1.06 -5.07 -4.85
N THR A 103 0.34 -3.95 -5.04
CA THR A 103 -0.80 -3.85 -5.96
C THR A 103 -0.51 -3.08 -7.25
N GLY A 104 0.70 -2.55 -7.36
CA GLY A 104 1.23 -1.95 -8.57
C GLY A 104 2.72 -1.69 -8.47
N PRO A 105 3.39 -1.34 -9.58
CA PRO A 105 4.79 -0.94 -9.54
C PRO A 105 5.04 0.18 -8.54
N TRP A 106 6.16 0.12 -7.81
CA TRP A 106 6.53 1.16 -6.84
C TRP A 106 6.63 2.55 -7.47
N THR A 107 6.89 2.62 -8.76
CA THR A 107 6.96 3.86 -9.55
C THR A 107 5.64 4.25 -10.19
N LYS A 108 4.56 3.51 -9.97
CA LYS A 108 3.21 3.88 -10.40
C LYS A 108 2.67 4.97 -9.47
N ARG A 109 2.31 6.13 -10.01
CA ARG A 109 1.82 7.27 -9.22
C ARG A 109 0.55 6.89 -8.46
N PRO A 110 0.55 6.92 -7.11
CA PRO A 110 -0.64 6.59 -6.34
C PRO A 110 -1.71 7.68 -6.43
N TRP A 111 -2.93 7.34 -6.07
CA TRP A 111 -4.08 8.25 -5.90
C TRP A 111 -4.65 8.09 -4.48
N GLY A 112 -3.81 8.27 -3.46
CA GLY A 112 -4.16 8.06 -2.06
C GLY A 112 -4.43 9.34 -1.28
N CYS A 113 -4.00 10.50 -1.78
CA CYS A 113 -4.24 11.79 -1.12
C CYS A 113 -4.69 12.86 -2.11
N GLY A 114 -5.29 13.93 -1.58
CA GLY A 114 -5.68 15.09 -2.35
C GLY A 114 -4.51 15.98 -2.77
N SER A 115 -4.83 17.16 -3.27
CA SER A 115 -3.88 18.20 -3.60
C SER A 115 -4.12 19.43 -2.72
N GLY A 116 -3.05 20.05 -2.22
CA GLY A 116 -3.11 21.33 -1.53
C GLY A 116 -3.45 22.48 -2.48
N SER A 117 -3.65 23.67 -1.92
CA SER A 117 -4.08 24.88 -2.63
C SER A 117 -3.13 25.36 -3.73
N ASN A 118 -1.84 25.00 -3.64
CA ASN A 118 -0.81 25.30 -4.64
C ASN A 118 -0.58 24.16 -5.63
N GLY A 119 -1.48 23.17 -5.67
CA GLY A 119 -1.32 21.96 -6.47
C GLY A 119 -0.27 20.98 -5.95
N TYR A 120 0.19 21.14 -4.70
CA TYR A 120 1.02 20.18 -4.01
C TYR A 120 0.23 18.89 -3.75
N SER A 121 0.85 17.74 -4.02
CA SER A 121 0.26 16.43 -3.71
C SER A 121 1.36 15.43 -3.45
N LEU A 122 1.26 14.70 -2.35
CA LEU A 122 2.19 13.60 -2.05
C LEU A 122 2.06 12.42 -3.01
N ASN A 123 1.00 12.37 -3.82
CA ASN A 123 0.90 11.42 -4.93
C ASN A 123 2.05 11.55 -5.94
N ASP A 124 2.70 12.71 -6.00
CA ASP A 124 3.78 12.97 -6.96
C ASP A 124 5.17 12.56 -6.43
N THR A 125 5.28 12.23 -5.15
CA THR A 125 6.58 12.06 -4.49
C THR A 125 6.68 10.85 -3.55
N HIS A 126 5.56 10.35 -3.03
CA HIS A 126 5.56 9.32 -1.99
C HIS A 126 4.91 8.01 -2.48
N ILE A 127 5.58 6.88 -2.21
CA ILE A 127 4.97 5.56 -2.27
C ILE A 127 3.90 5.50 -1.19
N GLN A 128 2.74 4.91 -1.49
CA GLN A 128 1.62 4.92 -0.57
C GLN A 128 1.02 3.53 -0.37
N TRP A 129 0.57 3.26 0.85
CA TRP A 129 -0.21 2.06 1.17
C TRP A 129 -1.22 2.29 2.27
N GLU A 130 -2.21 1.39 2.31
CA GLU A 130 -3.18 1.27 3.40
C GLU A 130 -2.80 0.14 4.35
N ILE A 131 -3.01 0.37 5.64
CA ILE A 131 -3.08 -0.69 6.65
C ILE A 131 -4.56 -1.00 6.86
N CYS A 132 -4.96 -2.25 6.65
CA CYS A 132 -6.33 -2.70 6.85
C CYS A 132 -6.69 -2.60 8.34
N GLU A 133 -7.71 -1.83 8.69
CA GLU A 133 -8.09 -1.55 10.07
C GLU A 133 -8.97 -2.66 10.68
N ASP A 134 -8.82 -2.93 11.99
CA ASP A 134 -9.55 -3.98 12.75
C ASP A 134 -10.45 -3.44 13.85
N ALA A 135 -10.99 -2.22 13.75
CA ALA A 135 -11.65 -1.48 14.83
C ALA A 135 -10.72 -1.07 15.99
N LYS A 136 -9.40 -1.22 15.85
CA LYS A 136 -8.37 -0.83 16.84
C LYS A 136 -8.51 -1.57 18.17
N THR A 137 -8.95 -2.83 18.13
CA THR A 137 -9.22 -3.66 19.30
C THR A 137 -8.24 -4.82 19.50
N ASP A 138 -7.61 -5.32 18.44
CA ASP A 138 -6.67 -6.44 18.48
C ASP A 138 -5.22 -5.93 18.57
N LYS A 139 -4.66 -5.93 19.76
CA LYS A 139 -3.28 -5.49 20.00
C LYS A 139 -2.23 -6.37 19.31
N ALA A 140 -2.50 -7.66 19.12
CA ALA A 140 -1.58 -8.56 18.43
C ALA A 140 -1.57 -8.23 16.93
N TYR A 141 -2.73 -8.02 16.33
CA TYR A 141 -2.84 -7.58 14.95
C TYR A 141 -2.13 -6.23 14.71
N PHE A 142 -2.33 -5.27 15.63
CA PHE A 142 -1.61 -3.98 15.55
C PHE A 142 -0.10 -4.18 15.58
N ALA A 143 0.41 -5.02 16.50
CA ALA A 143 1.84 -5.29 16.59
C ALA A 143 2.40 -5.94 15.31
N ASP A 144 1.67 -6.89 14.72
CA ASP A 144 2.05 -7.53 13.46
C ASP A 144 2.07 -6.53 12.30
N CYS A 145 1.03 -5.67 12.16
CA CYS A 145 0.99 -4.62 11.15
C CYS A 145 2.11 -3.58 11.33
N TYR A 146 2.40 -3.21 12.57
CA TYR A 146 3.47 -2.25 12.88
C TYR A 146 4.84 -2.80 12.48
N GLN A 147 5.12 -4.06 12.82
CA GLN A 147 6.36 -4.72 12.42
C GLN A 147 6.46 -4.85 10.90
N GLU A 148 5.39 -5.24 10.24
CA GLU A 148 5.32 -5.36 8.78
C GLU A 148 5.59 -4.00 8.11
N THR A 149 5.01 -2.93 8.64
CA THR A 149 5.24 -1.55 8.19
C THR A 149 6.71 -1.15 8.30
N ILE A 150 7.38 -1.46 9.43
CA ILE A 150 8.81 -1.16 9.62
C ILE A 150 9.66 -1.86 8.55
N HIS A 151 9.39 -3.14 8.28
CA HIS A 151 10.15 -3.92 7.30
C HIS A 151 9.93 -3.40 5.87
N LEU A 152 8.70 -3.03 5.53
CA LEU A 152 8.40 -2.44 4.23
C LEU A 152 9.06 -1.07 4.07
N CYS A 153 9.02 -0.21 5.10
CA CYS A 153 9.73 1.07 5.11
C CYS A 153 11.23 0.87 4.89
N ALA A 154 11.86 -0.04 5.64
CA ALA A 154 13.29 -0.30 5.52
C ALA A 154 13.68 -0.76 4.11
N TYR A 155 12.92 -1.71 3.54
CA TYR A 155 13.11 -2.17 2.17
C TYR A 155 13.01 -1.04 1.14
N LEU A 156 11.95 -0.23 1.22
CA LEU A 156 11.74 0.87 0.26
C LEU A 156 12.76 1.99 0.44
N CYS A 157 13.19 2.30 1.66
CA CYS A 157 14.26 3.26 1.92
C CYS A 157 15.57 2.83 1.26
N GLN A 158 15.94 1.55 1.38
CA GLN A 158 17.12 1.00 0.71
C GLN A 158 16.96 1.02 -0.81
N LYS A 159 15.84 0.53 -1.32
CA LYS A 159 15.57 0.41 -2.76
C LYS A 159 15.61 1.74 -3.50
N PHE A 160 15.09 2.79 -2.90
CA PHE A 160 14.97 4.12 -3.51
C PHE A 160 15.92 5.17 -2.93
N ASN A 161 16.86 4.75 -2.09
CA ASN A 161 17.80 5.65 -1.41
C ASN A 161 17.09 6.80 -0.69
N ILE A 162 16.05 6.48 0.07
CA ILE A 162 15.28 7.43 0.89
C ILE A 162 15.89 7.46 2.29
N ASP A 163 16.33 8.63 2.75
CA ASP A 163 16.73 8.83 4.15
C ASP A 163 15.47 8.83 5.03
N PRO A 164 15.28 7.86 5.95
CA PRO A 164 14.07 7.77 6.77
C PRO A 164 13.90 8.96 7.75
N HIS A 165 14.95 9.70 8.02
CA HIS A 165 14.93 10.91 8.85
C HIS A 165 15.05 12.19 8.01
N GLY A 166 15.00 12.03 6.71
CA GLY A 166 15.20 13.12 5.75
C GLY A 166 13.95 13.97 5.53
N THR A 167 14.13 14.95 4.69
CA THR A 167 13.05 15.79 4.17
C THR A 167 13.24 16.03 2.68
N ILE A 168 12.15 16.21 1.96
CA ILE A 168 12.15 16.66 0.57
C ILE A 168 11.50 18.04 0.46
N THR A 169 11.89 18.78 -0.56
CA THR A 169 11.18 20.01 -0.96
C THR A 169 10.46 19.74 -2.29
N TYR A 170 9.17 19.93 -2.31
CA TYR A 170 8.35 19.79 -3.50
C TYR A 170 7.39 20.98 -3.61
N ARG A 171 7.43 21.69 -4.75
CA ARG A 171 6.65 22.91 -5.00
C ARG A 171 6.77 23.95 -3.88
N GLY A 172 7.97 24.10 -3.32
CA GLY A 172 8.27 25.06 -2.25
C GLY A 172 7.86 24.62 -0.84
N ILE A 173 7.22 23.45 -0.69
CA ILE A 173 6.85 22.88 0.60
C ILE A 173 7.89 21.84 1.01
N LYS A 174 8.37 21.94 2.24
CA LYS A 174 9.29 20.97 2.85
C LYS A 174 8.50 19.98 3.67
N VAL A 175 8.65 18.68 3.35
CA VAL A 175 7.97 17.58 4.03
C VAL A 175 8.95 16.49 4.45
N PRO A 176 8.73 15.77 5.55
CA PRO A 176 9.48 14.57 5.89
C PRO A 176 9.35 13.50 4.80
N THR A 177 10.36 12.65 4.70
CA THR A 177 10.37 11.54 3.75
C THR A 177 9.44 10.39 4.15
N ILE A 178 9.12 10.26 5.43
CA ILE A 178 8.11 9.32 5.95
C ILE A 178 7.06 10.11 6.71
N VAL A 179 5.81 10.00 6.28
CA VAL A 179 4.66 10.75 6.83
C VAL A 179 3.43 9.85 6.90
N CYS A 180 2.43 10.25 7.68
CA CYS A 180 1.09 9.67 7.63
C CYS A 180 0.11 10.59 6.89
N HIS A 181 -1.10 10.09 6.62
CA HIS A 181 -2.11 10.85 5.87
C HIS A 181 -2.44 12.19 6.54
N TRP A 182 -2.47 12.23 7.87
CA TRP A 182 -2.71 13.47 8.62
C TRP A 182 -1.71 14.57 8.26
N ASP A 183 -0.44 14.20 8.05
CA ASP A 183 0.62 15.15 7.71
C ASP A 183 0.55 15.62 6.24
N SER A 184 -0.31 15.01 5.42
CA SER A 184 -0.41 15.33 3.98
C SER A 184 -1.24 16.59 3.70
N TYR A 185 -1.92 17.14 4.68
CA TYR A 185 -2.73 18.35 4.59
C TYR A 185 -1.97 19.60 5.06
N CYS A 186 -0.79 19.81 4.54
CA CYS A 186 0.00 21.01 4.83
C CYS A 186 -0.38 22.18 3.92
#